data_5f450c1c8f5e0186f1ac1bc9650b3882
#
_entry.id   5f450c1c8f5e0186f1ac1bc9650b3882
#
_cell.length_a   1.000
_cell.length_b   1.000
_cell.length_c   1.000
_cell.angle_alpha   90.00
_cell.angle_beta   90.00
_cell.angle_gamma   90.00
#
_symmetry.space_group_name_H-M   'P 1'
#
loop_
_entity.id
_entity.type
_entity.pdbx_description
1 polymer ?
#
loop_
_entity_poly.entity_id
_entity_poly.type
_entity_poly.pdbx_seq_one_letter_code
_entity_poly.pdbx_strand_id
1 'polypeptide(L)'
;MCIRDSLRPLINKNIEELILGCSHYPLIYDFLRKKLDSNIKIIDPSVALIKKFNESFNIPETDRYESISLENVKFFVTSERDEFSNKVKFWLGINKEIRLVNLRSNV
;
A
#
# COMPACT_ATOMS: atom_id res chain seq x y z
N MET A 1 -1.28 10.35 -16.89
CA MET A 1 -2.11 11.06 -15.87
C MET A 1 -1.17 11.50 -14.75
N CYS A 2 -1.07 12.79 -14.50
CA CYS A 2 -0.24 13.31 -13.42
C CYS A 2 -1.07 13.30 -12.12
N ILE A 3 -0.54 12.75 -11.03
CA ILE A 3 -1.19 12.73 -9.71
C ILE A 3 -1.59 14.15 -9.29
N ARG A 4 -0.76 15.13 -9.64
CA ARG A 4 -1.03 16.54 -9.37
C ARG A 4 -2.33 17.02 -10.03
N ASP A 5 -2.60 16.59 -11.25
CA ASP A 5 -3.81 17.00 -11.98
C ASP A 5 -5.06 16.35 -11.40
N SER A 6 -4.92 15.13 -10.85
CA SER A 6 -6.00 14.44 -10.15
C SER A 6 -6.35 15.06 -8.79
N LEU A 7 -5.38 15.65 -8.11
CA LEU A 7 -5.59 16.31 -6.81
C LEU A 7 -6.14 17.72 -6.93
N ARG A 8 -5.84 18.43 -8.03
CA ARG A 8 -6.22 19.84 -8.21
C ARG A 8 -7.73 20.13 -8.03
N PRO A 9 -8.66 19.31 -8.57
CA PRO A 9 -10.08 19.53 -8.35
C PRO A 9 -10.51 19.39 -6.89
N LEU A 10 -9.82 18.57 -6.11
CA LEU A 10 -10.11 18.33 -4.70
C LEU A 10 -9.58 19.49 -3.84
N ILE A 11 -8.35 19.93 -4.10
CA ILE A 11 -7.71 21.05 -3.37
C ILE A 11 -8.53 22.33 -3.56
N ASN A 12 -9.02 22.59 -4.77
CA ASN A 12 -9.82 23.78 -5.08
C ASN A 12 -11.20 23.80 -4.39
N LYS A 13 -11.62 22.68 -3.78
CA LYS A 13 -12.89 22.59 -3.03
C LYS A 13 -12.74 22.75 -1.52
N ASN A 14 -11.56 23.18 -1.05
CA ASN A 14 -11.28 23.38 0.38
C ASN A 14 -11.64 22.16 1.23
N ILE A 15 -11.18 20.97 0.81
CA ILE A 15 -11.40 19.73 1.57
C ILE A 15 -10.62 19.77 2.87
N GLU A 16 -11.18 19.18 3.91
CA GLU A 16 -10.51 19.01 5.22
C GLU A 16 -9.86 17.66 5.36
N GLU A 17 -10.44 16.63 4.72
CA GLU A 17 -9.96 15.26 4.79
C GLU A 17 -9.86 14.63 3.40
N LEU A 18 -8.81 13.83 3.19
CA LEU A 18 -8.58 13.04 1.98
C LEU A 18 -8.46 11.56 2.36
N ILE A 19 -9.42 10.75 1.92
CA ILE A 19 -9.41 9.30 2.12
C ILE A 19 -8.71 8.63 0.95
N LEU A 20 -7.73 7.77 1.23
CA LEU A 20 -7.02 6.97 0.23
C LEU A 20 -7.88 5.75 -0.15
N GLY A 21 -8.73 5.89 -1.16
CA GLY A 21 -9.69 4.87 -1.61
C GLY A 21 -9.09 3.75 -2.47
N CYS A 22 -7.76 3.59 -2.48
CA CYS A 22 -7.07 2.55 -3.25
C CYS A 22 -5.90 1.99 -2.45
N SER A 23 -5.73 0.67 -2.48
CA SER A 23 -4.65 -0.03 -1.74
C SER A 23 -3.23 0.36 -2.17
N HIS A 24 -3.05 1.01 -3.32
CA HIS A 24 -1.74 1.49 -3.78
C HIS A 24 -1.41 2.91 -3.29
N TYR A 25 -2.38 3.72 -2.93
CA TYR A 25 -2.14 5.11 -2.53
C TYR A 25 -1.30 5.25 -1.25
N PRO A 26 -1.33 4.35 -0.27
CA PRO A 26 -0.40 4.39 0.85
C PRO A 26 1.07 4.40 0.44
N LEU A 27 1.43 3.77 -0.70
CA LEU A 27 2.80 3.74 -1.22
C LEU A 27 3.32 5.14 -1.62
N ILE A 28 2.44 6.07 -1.92
CA ILE A 28 2.77 7.45 -2.28
C ILE A 28 2.39 8.46 -1.20
N TYR A 29 2.13 8.00 0.03
CA TYR A 29 1.69 8.85 1.14
C TYR A 29 2.59 10.06 1.35
N ASP A 30 3.90 9.87 1.40
CA ASP A 30 4.87 10.95 1.62
C ASP A 30 4.87 11.98 0.48
N PHE A 31 4.65 11.53 -0.74
CA PHE A 31 4.48 12.42 -1.89
C PHE A 31 3.19 13.24 -1.78
N LEU A 32 2.07 12.59 -1.42
CA LEU A 32 0.78 13.27 -1.21
C LEU A 32 0.92 14.30 -0.09
N ARG A 33 1.53 13.92 1.04
CA ARG A 33 1.71 14.81 2.19
C ARG A 33 2.50 16.08 1.85
N LYS A 34 3.51 15.96 0.97
CA LYS A 34 4.31 17.12 0.50
C LYS A 34 3.55 18.03 -0.47
N LYS A 35 2.48 17.53 -1.10
CA LYS A 35 1.71 18.28 -2.12
C LYS A 35 0.42 18.88 -1.59
N LEU A 36 -0.05 18.41 -0.45
CA LEU A 36 -1.27 18.88 0.19
C LEU A 36 -0.94 19.86 1.32
N ASP A 37 -1.83 20.80 1.57
CA ASP A 37 -1.73 21.69 2.72
C ASP A 37 -1.71 20.89 4.03
N SER A 38 -0.97 21.37 5.02
CA SER A 38 -0.80 20.68 6.30
C SER A 38 -2.11 20.49 7.07
N ASN A 39 -3.09 21.33 6.83
CA ASN A 39 -4.43 21.27 7.44
C ASN A 39 -5.30 20.17 6.84
N ILE A 40 -4.97 19.64 5.65
CA ILE A 40 -5.71 18.51 5.05
C ILE A 40 -5.25 17.21 5.72
N LYS A 41 -6.16 16.53 6.40
CA LYS A 41 -5.90 15.22 7.01
C LYS A 41 -5.94 14.13 5.94
N ILE A 42 -4.88 13.33 5.86
CA ILE A 42 -4.87 12.14 4.99
C ILE A 42 -5.29 10.93 5.83
N ILE A 43 -6.32 10.23 5.39
CA ILE A 43 -6.84 9.02 6.03
C ILE A 43 -6.47 7.82 5.17
N ASP A 44 -5.67 6.92 5.74
CA ASP A 44 -5.35 5.61 5.17
C ASP A 44 -6.20 4.53 5.84
N PRO A 45 -7.20 3.96 5.15
CA PRO A 45 -8.04 2.92 5.71
C PRO A 45 -7.30 1.63 6.06
N SER A 46 -6.13 1.38 5.46
CA SER A 46 -5.34 0.18 5.74
C SER A 46 -4.84 0.14 7.18
N VAL A 47 -4.56 1.29 7.78
CA VAL A 47 -4.14 1.38 9.18
C VAL A 47 -5.23 0.87 10.12
N ALA A 48 -6.48 1.30 9.91
CA ALA A 48 -7.61 0.83 10.71
C ALA A 48 -7.89 -0.66 10.50
N LEU A 49 -7.75 -1.12 9.24
CA LEU A 49 -7.94 -2.53 8.89
C LEU A 49 -6.92 -3.42 9.60
N ILE A 50 -5.65 -3.06 9.57
CA ILE A 50 -4.58 -3.83 10.23
C ILE A 50 -4.78 -3.86 11.74
N LYS A 51 -5.15 -2.73 12.34
CA LYS A 51 -5.46 -2.68 13.76
C LYS A 51 -6.58 -3.66 14.12
N LYS A 52 -7.69 -3.62 13.39
CA LYS A 52 -8.81 -4.55 13.60
C LYS A 52 -8.43 -6.02 13.39
N PHE A 53 -7.58 -6.29 12.41
CA PHE A 53 -7.05 -7.62 12.16
C PHE A 53 -6.22 -8.12 13.34
N ASN A 54 -5.29 -7.31 13.84
CA ASN A 54 -4.45 -7.65 14.97
C ASN A 54 -5.30 -7.93 16.23
N GLU A 55 -6.31 -7.11 16.51
CA GLU A 55 -7.26 -7.32 17.61
C GLU A 55 -8.00 -8.67 17.46
N SER A 56 -8.48 -8.98 16.25
CA SER A 56 -9.28 -10.18 15.98
C SER A 56 -8.47 -11.47 16.12
N PHE A 57 -7.18 -11.43 15.87
CA PHE A 57 -6.28 -12.58 15.92
C PHE A 57 -5.33 -12.56 17.12
N ASN A 58 -5.54 -11.63 18.08
CA ASN A 58 -4.69 -11.44 19.25
C ASN A 58 -3.20 -11.29 18.89
N ILE A 59 -2.91 -10.60 17.79
CA ILE A 59 -1.54 -10.30 17.37
C ILE A 59 -1.09 -9.06 18.14
N PRO A 60 -0.01 -9.12 18.92
CA PRO A 60 0.46 -7.95 19.66
C PRO A 60 0.88 -6.83 18.71
N GLU A 61 0.45 -5.61 18.99
CA GLU A 61 1.01 -4.43 18.32
C GLU A 61 2.48 -4.33 18.69
N THR A 62 3.33 -4.45 17.69
CA THR A 62 4.75 -4.16 17.87
C THR A 62 4.99 -2.71 17.49
N ASP A 63 5.36 -1.87 18.45
CA ASP A 63 5.79 -0.48 18.22
C ASP A 63 7.11 -0.39 17.41
N ARG A 64 7.65 -1.52 17.01
CA ARG A 64 8.90 -1.61 16.30
C ARG A 64 8.63 -1.78 14.81
N TYR A 65 8.78 -0.70 14.07
CA TYR A 65 9.21 -0.76 12.67
C TYR A 65 10.68 -1.25 12.60
N GLU A 66 11.03 -2.25 13.40
CA GLU A 66 12.22 -3.04 13.14
C GLU A 66 11.97 -3.71 11.80
N SER A 67 12.91 -3.56 10.91
CA SER A 67 12.94 -4.09 9.57
C SER A 67 12.10 -5.37 9.49
N ILE A 68 10.92 -5.28 8.87
CA ILE A 68 10.08 -6.46 8.64
C ILE A 68 10.99 -7.42 7.88
N SER A 69 11.44 -8.48 8.54
CA SER A 69 12.16 -9.53 7.85
C SER A 69 11.19 -10.18 6.87
N LEU A 70 11.27 -9.77 5.62
CA LEU A 70 10.50 -10.37 4.54
C LEU A 70 11.03 -11.76 4.14
N GLU A 71 11.95 -12.33 4.92
CA GLU A 71 12.57 -13.63 4.61
C GLU A 71 11.54 -14.74 4.43
N ASN A 72 10.52 -14.75 5.27
CA ASN A 72 9.46 -15.78 5.24
C ASN A 72 8.27 -15.42 4.34
N VAL A 73 8.29 -14.25 3.71
CA VAL A 73 7.22 -13.84 2.78
C VAL A 73 7.43 -14.49 1.43
N LYS A 74 6.40 -15.15 0.93
CA LYS A 74 6.35 -15.77 -0.41
C LYS A 74 5.40 -14.99 -1.29
N PHE A 75 5.84 -14.71 -2.52
CA PHE A 75 5.05 -13.99 -3.50
C PHE A 75 4.57 -14.93 -4.60
N PHE A 76 3.28 -14.86 -4.92
CA PHE A 76 2.65 -15.64 -5.97
C PHE A 76 1.90 -14.70 -6.90
N VAL A 77 2.00 -14.94 -8.20
CA VAL A 77 1.28 -14.20 -9.24
C VAL A 77 0.67 -15.16 -10.25
N THR A 78 -0.39 -14.73 -10.92
CA THR A 78 -1.05 -15.51 -11.97
C THR A 78 -0.53 -15.17 -13.37
N SER A 79 0.13 -14.02 -13.50
CA SER A 79 0.74 -13.56 -14.77
C SER A 79 1.86 -12.54 -14.49
N GLU A 80 2.56 -12.12 -15.52
CA GLU A 80 3.52 -10.99 -15.51
C GLU A 80 4.55 -11.03 -14.38
N ARG A 81 5.08 -12.22 -14.12
CA ARG A 81 6.02 -12.48 -13.03
C ARG A 81 7.19 -11.49 -12.99
N ASP A 82 7.80 -11.21 -14.14
CA ASP A 82 9.02 -10.39 -14.21
C ASP A 82 8.70 -8.90 -13.96
N GLU A 83 7.56 -8.43 -14.45
CA GLU A 83 7.09 -7.07 -14.14
C GLU A 83 6.80 -6.91 -12.65
N PHE A 84 6.13 -7.89 -12.04
CA PHE A 84 5.85 -7.87 -10.61
C PHE A 84 7.13 -7.94 -9.77
N SER A 85 8.12 -8.75 -10.20
CA SER A 85 9.43 -8.82 -9.56
C SER A 85 10.13 -7.46 -9.54
N ASN A 86 10.08 -6.73 -10.65
CA ASN A 86 10.63 -5.38 -10.73
C ASN A 86 9.91 -4.40 -9.79
N LYS A 87 8.59 -4.50 -9.67
CA LYS A 87 7.80 -3.69 -8.73
C LYS A 87 8.15 -4.01 -7.28
N VAL A 88 8.28 -5.28 -6.92
CA VAL A 88 8.70 -5.71 -5.57
C VAL A 88 10.08 -5.15 -5.24
N LYS A 89 11.03 -5.24 -6.15
CA LYS A 89 12.36 -4.68 -5.99
C LYS A 89 12.33 -3.16 -5.82
N PHE A 90 11.54 -2.48 -6.63
CA PHE A 90 11.44 -1.02 -6.60
C PHE A 90 10.81 -0.50 -5.30
N TRP A 91 9.68 -1.09 -4.88
CA TRP A 91 8.91 -0.59 -3.74
C TRP A 91 9.41 -1.11 -2.38
N LEU A 92 9.89 -2.35 -2.32
CA LEU A 92 10.30 -2.99 -1.08
C LEU A 92 11.82 -3.10 -0.94
N GLY A 93 12.60 -2.77 -1.99
CA GLY A 93 14.05 -2.83 -1.96
C GLY A 93 14.63 -4.25 -1.84
N ILE A 94 13.83 -5.28 -2.12
CA ILE A 94 14.21 -6.68 -1.95
C ILE A 94 14.21 -7.45 -3.27
N ASN A 95 15.09 -8.44 -3.36
CA ASN A 95 15.06 -9.45 -4.41
C ASN A 95 14.43 -10.73 -3.85
N LYS A 96 13.27 -11.09 -4.37
CA LYS A 96 12.55 -12.31 -4.00
C LYS A 96 12.16 -13.12 -5.21
N GLU A 97 12.17 -14.43 -5.04
CA GLU A 97 11.59 -15.32 -6.03
C GLU A 97 10.08 -15.12 -6.09
N ILE A 98 9.58 -14.81 -7.27
CA ILE A 98 8.14 -14.70 -7.54
C ILE A 98 7.69 -15.97 -8.24
N ARG A 99 6.68 -16.63 -7.68
CA ARG A 99 6.16 -17.88 -8.21
C ARG A 99 4.93 -17.65 -9.06
N LEU A 100 4.97 -18.13 -10.28
CA LEU A 100 3.80 -18.16 -11.16
C LEU A 100 2.90 -19.32 -10.73
N VAL A 101 1.62 -19.03 -10.47
CA VAL A 101 0.62 -20.02 -10.10
C VAL A 101 -0.56 -19.97 -11.07
N ASN A 102 -1.14 -21.12 -11.34
CA ASN A 102 -2.33 -21.23 -12.16
C ASN A 102 -3.53 -21.53 -11.25
N LEU A 103 -4.44 -20.57 -11.13
CA LEU A 103 -5.69 -20.77 -10.41
C LEU A 103 -6.66 -21.52 -11.33
N ARG A 104 -6.59 -22.86 -11.33
CA ARG A 104 -7.65 -23.65 -11.93
C ARG A 104 -8.83 -23.66 -10.96
N SER A 105 -9.95 -23.07 -11.35
CA SER A 105 -11.22 -23.33 -10.68
C SER A 105 -11.54 -24.80 -10.85
N ASN A 106 -11.40 -25.58 -9.81
CA ASN A 106 -12.08 -26.86 -9.71
C ASN A 106 -13.57 -26.54 -9.56
N VAL A 107 -14.24 -26.43 -10.69
CA VAL A 107 -15.69 -26.45 -10.75
C VAL A 107 -16.12 -27.90 -10.83
#